data_f9d4eed0ab2f8b73627f7df5815f6256
#
_entry.id   f9d4eed0ab2f8b73627f7df5815f6256
#
_cell.length_a   1.000
_cell.length_b   1.000
_cell.length_c   1.000
_cell.angle_alpha   90.00
_cell.angle_beta   90.00
_cell.angle_gamma   90.00
#
_symmetry.space_group_name_H-M   'P 1'
#
loop_
_entity.id
_entity.type
_entity.pdbx_description
1 polymer ?
#
loop_
_entity_poly.entity_id
_entity_poly.type
_entity_poly.pdbx_seq_one_letter_code
_entity_poly.pdbx_strand_id
1 'polypeptide(L)'
;MSKLDELLRELCPNGVEYKKLGEIATVLRGASPRPIKKYITNDSDGVNWIKIGDVPVGSKYITQSEEKITKEGAEKSRYVRKGDFILSNSMSFGRPYILAIDGCIHDGWLSISNFKDVFLSDYLYYLLSSSAIQQEMKKRASFGGAVQNLNADIVKALVLPVPPIEVQSEIVRILDNFTKLTAELTAELAARKTQYSFYREKLLDKTEMKALMVEIADLGKWSGGKTPSMAEKKYWESGTIPWVSSKDVKQPILSDTIDHITNAAVDEASMTVYPAGSVAIVTRSGILRHTFPVTYIPFETTVNQDIKILVTKEGISSRYVSHALQAYGESIRRTTKKQGGTVDSLDFQKVLAYKIPVPPLDVQNRVVNVLDNFEKICSDLNIGLPAEIEARQKQYEYYRDKLLSFKEHKNELSD
;
A
#
# COMPACT_ATOMS: atom_id res chain seq x y z
N MET A 1 7.39 -34.43 -10.61
CA MET A 1 7.56 -34.31 -9.16
C MET A 1 8.47 -33.11 -8.93
N SER A 2 8.20 -32.26 -7.96
CA SER A 2 9.10 -31.12 -7.68
C SER A 2 10.35 -31.60 -6.94
N LYS A 3 11.44 -30.85 -7.05
CA LYS A 3 12.68 -31.12 -6.28
C LYS A 3 12.40 -31.17 -4.76
N LEU A 4 11.51 -30.32 -4.27
CA LEU A 4 11.09 -30.33 -2.87
C LEU A 4 10.38 -31.65 -2.49
N ASP A 5 9.50 -32.18 -3.35
CA ASP A 5 8.81 -33.44 -3.08
C ASP A 5 9.79 -34.62 -3.02
N GLU A 6 10.86 -34.58 -3.83
CA GLU A 6 11.93 -35.59 -3.80
C GLU A 6 12.70 -35.51 -2.49
N LEU A 7 13.16 -34.31 -2.10
CA LEU A 7 13.89 -34.09 -0.84
C LEU A 7 13.04 -34.48 0.39
N LEU A 8 11.75 -34.12 0.41
CA LEU A 8 10.86 -34.47 1.53
C LEU A 8 10.67 -35.99 1.64
N ARG A 9 10.57 -36.68 0.52
CA ARG A 9 10.40 -38.14 0.52
C ARG A 9 11.67 -38.85 0.94
N GLU A 10 12.84 -38.35 0.53
CA GLU A 10 14.15 -38.95 0.83
C GLU A 10 14.61 -38.62 2.27
N LEU A 11 14.54 -37.36 2.66
CA LEU A 11 15.12 -36.88 3.93
C LEU A 11 14.10 -36.81 5.08
N CYS A 12 12.81 -36.76 4.81
CA CYS A 12 11.75 -36.60 5.80
C CYS A 12 10.60 -37.62 5.60
N PRO A 13 10.86 -38.93 5.37
CA PRO A 13 9.81 -39.90 5.05
C PRO A 13 8.78 -40.04 6.17
N ASN A 14 9.22 -39.86 7.42
CA ASN A 14 8.38 -39.97 8.63
C ASN A 14 7.92 -38.62 9.20
N GLY A 15 8.19 -37.50 8.49
CA GLY A 15 7.96 -36.14 8.96
C GLY A 15 9.22 -35.45 9.46
N VAL A 16 9.09 -34.33 10.16
CA VAL A 16 10.22 -33.53 10.68
C VAL A 16 10.14 -33.38 12.18
N GLU A 17 11.29 -33.21 12.80
CA GLU A 17 11.37 -32.91 14.23
C GLU A 17 10.89 -31.49 14.51
N TYR A 18 10.23 -31.29 15.65
CA TYR A 18 9.80 -29.99 16.13
C TYR A 18 10.53 -29.66 17.42
N LYS A 19 11.12 -28.46 17.51
CA LYS A 19 11.87 -28.01 18.71
C LYS A 19 11.39 -26.64 19.17
N LYS A 20 11.49 -26.42 20.49
CA LYS A 20 11.28 -25.07 21.03
C LYS A 20 12.44 -24.16 20.62
N LEU A 21 12.11 -22.93 20.18
CA LEU A 21 13.15 -21.98 19.74
C LEU A 21 14.18 -21.70 20.85
N GLY A 22 13.78 -21.68 22.12
CA GLY A 22 14.68 -21.49 23.25
C GLY A 22 15.65 -22.63 23.52
N GLU A 23 15.47 -23.82 22.90
CA GLU A 23 16.40 -24.95 23.00
C GLU A 23 17.52 -24.85 21.96
N ILE A 24 17.30 -24.10 20.87
CA ILE A 24 18.18 -24.02 19.68
C ILE A 24 18.69 -22.62 19.39
N ALA A 25 18.21 -21.60 20.10
CA ALA A 25 18.59 -20.22 19.93
C ALA A 25 18.59 -19.45 21.25
N THR A 26 19.37 -18.40 21.30
CA THR A 26 19.38 -17.46 22.44
C THR A 26 18.40 -16.32 22.15
N VAL A 27 17.38 -16.17 23.00
CA VAL A 27 16.39 -15.09 22.87
C VAL A 27 16.52 -14.15 24.07
N LEU A 28 16.80 -12.87 23.80
CA LEU A 28 17.04 -11.85 24.82
C LEU A 28 16.26 -10.57 24.51
N ARG A 29 15.85 -9.85 25.54
CA ARG A 29 15.28 -8.50 25.38
C ARG A 29 16.37 -7.46 25.16
N GLY A 30 16.10 -6.47 24.32
CA GLY A 30 16.92 -5.28 24.18
C GLY A 30 16.98 -4.46 25.48
N ALA A 31 17.93 -3.57 25.58
CA ALA A 31 18.14 -2.74 26.75
C ALA A 31 18.58 -1.33 26.35
N SER A 32 17.88 -0.31 26.89
CA SER A 32 18.19 1.09 26.63
C SER A 32 19.03 1.65 27.79
N PRO A 33 20.23 2.22 27.54
CA PRO A 33 20.97 2.94 28.58
C PRO A 33 20.19 4.20 28.99
N ARG A 34 20.13 4.47 30.30
CA ARG A 34 19.32 5.57 30.83
C ARG A 34 20.15 6.61 31.58
N PRO A 35 19.91 7.91 31.36
CA PRO A 35 19.04 8.50 30.31
C PRO A 35 19.70 8.42 28.92
N ILE A 36 18.99 7.97 27.91
CA ILE A 36 19.54 7.70 26.56
C ILE A 36 20.24 8.93 25.95
N LYS A 37 19.70 10.12 26.17
CA LYS A 37 20.27 11.40 25.68
C LYS A 37 21.73 11.63 26.06
N LYS A 38 22.19 11.06 27.19
CA LYS A 38 23.57 11.16 27.68
C LYS A 38 24.55 10.34 26.83
N TYR A 39 24.04 9.30 26.18
CA TYR A 39 24.82 8.32 25.44
C TYR A 39 24.75 8.47 23.93
N ILE A 40 23.81 9.26 23.39
CA ILE A 40 23.75 9.57 21.96
C ILE A 40 25.03 10.33 21.58
N THR A 41 25.66 9.92 20.45
CA THR A 41 26.88 10.54 19.94
C THR A 41 26.88 10.59 18.42
N ASN A 42 27.59 11.58 17.87
CA ASN A 42 27.89 11.68 16.44
C ASN A 42 29.32 11.23 16.12
N ASP A 43 30.04 10.68 17.10
CA ASP A 43 31.41 10.22 16.91
C ASP A 43 31.46 9.09 15.88
N SER A 44 32.51 9.08 15.08
CA SER A 44 32.70 8.08 14.02
C SER A 44 32.81 6.65 14.59
N ASP A 45 33.39 6.50 15.77
CA ASP A 45 33.59 5.24 16.49
C ASP A 45 32.43 4.86 17.44
N GLY A 46 31.34 5.62 17.41
CA GLY A 46 30.09 5.29 18.10
C GLY A 46 29.45 3.99 17.58
N VAL A 47 28.79 3.27 18.48
CA VAL A 47 28.07 2.02 18.19
C VAL A 47 26.66 2.33 17.66
N ASN A 48 26.23 1.66 16.58
CA ASN A 48 24.90 1.82 16.02
C ASN A 48 23.83 1.61 17.08
N TRP A 49 22.85 2.52 17.17
CA TRP A 49 21.69 2.43 18.04
C TRP A 49 20.44 2.16 17.22
N ILE A 50 20.02 0.90 17.18
CA ILE A 50 18.97 0.40 16.28
C ILE A 50 17.60 0.62 16.92
N LYS A 51 16.77 1.46 16.30
CA LYS A 51 15.41 1.80 16.71
C LYS A 51 14.38 1.23 15.73
N ILE A 52 13.11 1.22 16.14
CA ILE A 52 12.01 0.77 15.26
C ILE A 52 11.88 1.67 14.01
N GLY A 53 12.18 2.97 14.14
CA GLY A 53 12.16 3.92 13.02
C GLY A 53 13.21 3.67 11.94
N ASP A 54 14.30 2.95 12.26
CA ASP A 54 15.39 2.68 11.31
C ASP A 54 15.02 1.60 10.27
N VAL A 55 13.85 0.98 10.41
CA VAL A 55 13.44 -0.13 9.55
C VAL A 55 12.64 0.39 8.36
N PRO A 56 13.14 0.25 7.12
CA PRO A 56 12.38 0.59 5.93
C PRO A 56 11.11 -0.28 5.81
N VAL A 57 10.01 0.33 5.37
CA VAL A 57 8.75 -0.38 5.16
C VAL A 57 8.96 -1.53 4.17
N GLY A 58 8.52 -2.73 4.55
CA GLY A 58 8.65 -3.93 3.70
C GLY A 58 10.04 -4.58 3.69
N SER A 59 11.04 -4.03 4.37
CA SER A 59 12.39 -4.61 4.42
C SER A 59 12.44 -5.90 5.24
N LYS A 60 13.28 -6.83 4.77
CA LYS A 60 13.70 -8.03 5.49
C LYS A 60 14.95 -7.76 6.34
N TYR A 61 15.76 -6.78 5.91
CA TYR A 61 17.07 -6.48 6.49
C TYR A 61 17.10 -5.08 7.09
N ILE A 62 17.85 -4.94 8.20
CA ILE A 62 18.24 -3.63 8.76
C ILE A 62 19.70 -3.37 8.36
N THR A 63 19.89 -2.42 7.48
CA THR A 63 21.19 -2.11 6.84
C THR A 63 21.88 -0.88 7.41
N GLN A 64 21.17 -0.04 8.16
CA GLN A 64 21.69 1.20 8.73
C GLN A 64 20.91 1.60 10.00
N SER A 65 21.48 2.46 10.80
CA SER A 65 20.81 3.17 11.90
C SER A 65 21.06 4.66 11.78
N GLU A 66 20.08 5.46 12.16
CA GLU A 66 20.20 6.94 12.14
C GLU A 66 21.07 7.47 13.29
N GLU A 67 21.06 6.79 14.42
CA GLU A 67 21.74 7.22 15.63
C GLU A 67 22.83 6.24 16.06
N LYS A 68 23.80 6.77 16.79
CA LYS A 68 24.83 5.98 17.48
C LYS A 68 24.85 6.31 18.96
N ILE A 69 25.37 5.37 19.76
CA ILE A 69 25.63 5.57 21.18
C ILE A 69 27.13 5.41 21.46
N THR A 70 27.57 6.04 22.55
CA THR A 70 28.94 5.89 23.04
C THR A 70 29.25 4.45 23.43
N LYS A 71 30.53 4.07 23.49
CA LYS A 71 30.96 2.75 23.96
C LYS A 71 30.44 2.46 25.37
N GLU A 72 30.48 3.46 26.27
CA GLU A 72 29.91 3.35 27.61
C GLU A 72 28.38 3.04 27.58
N GLY A 73 27.65 3.68 26.65
CA GLY A 73 26.24 3.38 26.41
C GLY A 73 26.01 1.96 25.89
N ALA A 74 26.88 1.48 25.03
CA ALA A 74 26.79 0.13 24.47
C ALA A 74 27.00 -0.96 25.54
N GLU A 75 27.89 -0.74 26.51
CA GLU A 75 28.09 -1.66 27.66
C GLU A 75 26.83 -1.82 28.54
N LYS A 76 25.96 -0.79 28.53
CA LYS A 76 24.68 -0.77 29.27
C LYS A 76 23.49 -1.19 28.41
N SER A 77 23.75 -1.64 27.18
CA SER A 77 22.73 -2.00 26.20
C SER A 77 22.85 -3.48 25.79
N ARG A 78 21.93 -3.91 24.93
CA ARG A 78 21.98 -5.22 24.30
C ARG A 78 22.72 -5.10 22.97
N TYR A 79 23.94 -5.62 22.91
CA TYR A 79 24.70 -5.72 21.67
C TYR A 79 24.21 -6.90 20.84
N VAL A 80 24.06 -6.70 19.55
CA VAL A 80 23.63 -7.67 18.53
C VAL A 80 24.56 -7.61 17.33
N ARG A 81 24.70 -8.74 16.63
CA ARG A 81 25.63 -8.87 15.53
C ARG A 81 24.92 -9.02 14.19
N LYS A 82 25.60 -8.67 13.14
CA LYS A 82 25.19 -8.99 11.78
C LYS A 82 24.83 -10.48 11.64
N GLY A 83 23.63 -10.74 11.10
CA GLY A 83 23.06 -12.07 10.95
C GLY A 83 22.19 -12.52 12.13
N ASP A 84 22.16 -11.80 13.23
CA ASP A 84 21.15 -12.02 14.29
C ASP A 84 19.79 -11.52 13.83
N PHE A 85 18.73 -12.01 14.45
CA PHE A 85 17.38 -11.49 14.27
C PHE A 85 17.02 -10.52 15.37
N ILE A 86 16.15 -9.57 15.01
CA ILE A 86 15.38 -8.80 15.99
C ILE A 86 13.88 -8.87 15.67
N LEU A 87 13.06 -8.94 16.72
CA LEU A 87 11.61 -8.91 16.63
C LEU A 87 11.07 -7.70 17.40
N SER A 88 10.13 -6.99 16.80
CA SER A 88 9.43 -5.92 17.52
C SER A 88 8.49 -6.49 18.57
N ASN A 89 8.56 -5.96 19.81
CA ASN A 89 7.76 -6.43 20.91
C ASN A 89 6.37 -5.79 21.01
N SER A 90 6.12 -4.65 20.34
CA SER A 90 4.85 -3.91 20.48
C SER A 90 4.34 -3.30 19.16
N MET A 91 4.93 -2.24 18.61
CA MET A 91 4.36 -1.44 17.52
C MET A 91 4.15 -2.21 16.21
N SER A 92 5.13 -2.99 15.76
CA SER A 92 5.04 -3.91 14.61
C SER A 92 5.06 -5.35 15.11
N PHE A 93 4.20 -5.68 16.04
CA PHE A 93 4.18 -6.87 16.87
C PHE A 93 4.68 -8.14 16.18
N GLY A 94 5.76 -8.73 16.73
CA GLY A 94 6.30 -10.01 16.29
C GLY A 94 6.97 -10.03 14.91
N ARG A 95 7.09 -8.90 14.23
CA ARG A 95 7.71 -8.85 12.90
C ARG A 95 9.22 -9.11 13.00
N PRO A 96 9.75 -10.12 12.29
CA PRO A 96 11.17 -10.43 12.28
C PRO A 96 11.95 -9.57 11.30
N TYR A 97 13.20 -9.25 11.66
CA TYR A 97 14.18 -8.60 10.81
C TYR A 97 15.55 -9.23 10.99
N ILE A 98 16.33 -9.33 9.93
CA ILE A 98 17.71 -9.82 9.96
C ILE A 98 18.65 -8.61 10.00
N LEU A 99 19.61 -8.60 10.89
CA LEU A 99 20.60 -7.53 10.98
C LEU A 99 21.67 -7.69 9.89
N ALA A 100 21.85 -6.64 9.10
CA ALA A 100 22.97 -6.51 8.16
C ALA A 100 24.13 -5.68 8.73
N ILE A 101 23.94 -5.14 9.95
CA ILE A 101 24.91 -4.33 10.72
C ILE A 101 25.02 -4.85 12.15
N ASP A 102 26.16 -4.59 12.77
CA ASP A 102 26.33 -4.74 14.22
C ASP A 102 25.78 -3.50 14.93
N GLY A 103 25.35 -3.64 16.19
CA GLY A 103 24.90 -2.50 16.98
C GLY A 103 24.26 -2.89 18.30
N CYS A 104 23.62 -1.93 18.93
CA CYS A 104 22.84 -2.09 20.14
C CYS A 104 21.36 -1.84 19.86
N ILE A 105 20.47 -2.58 20.55
CA ILE A 105 19.03 -2.50 20.39
C ILE A 105 18.34 -2.00 21.66
N HIS A 106 17.34 -1.15 21.50
CA HIS A 106 16.55 -0.65 22.62
C HIS A 106 15.57 -1.72 23.15
N ASP A 107 14.97 -1.45 24.29
CA ASP A 107 14.06 -2.35 25.02
C ASP A 107 12.72 -2.65 24.31
N GLY A 108 12.44 -2.02 23.18
CA GLY A 108 11.34 -2.37 22.26
C GLY A 108 11.62 -3.54 21.34
N TRP A 109 12.83 -4.14 21.40
CA TRP A 109 13.23 -5.27 20.59
C TRP A 109 13.45 -6.54 21.41
N LEU A 110 13.28 -7.69 20.77
CA LEU A 110 13.81 -8.98 21.18
C LEU A 110 14.86 -9.41 20.16
N SER A 111 16.02 -9.91 20.60
CA SER A 111 17.04 -10.50 19.72
C SER A 111 16.95 -12.02 19.73
N ILE A 112 17.26 -12.65 18.58
CA ILE A 112 17.44 -14.09 18.42
C ILE A 112 18.81 -14.32 17.78
N SER A 113 19.69 -15.08 18.46
CA SER A 113 21.04 -15.40 18.01
C SER A 113 21.36 -16.89 18.26
N ASN A 114 22.52 -17.37 17.79
CA ASN A 114 22.99 -18.74 17.99
C ASN A 114 22.08 -19.84 17.41
N PHE A 115 21.36 -19.56 16.33
CA PHE A 115 20.44 -20.51 15.67
C PHE A 115 21.04 -21.15 14.40
N LYS A 116 22.22 -20.72 13.96
CA LYS A 116 22.78 -21.04 12.63
C LYS A 116 23.20 -22.50 12.45
N ASP A 117 23.39 -23.23 13.54
CA ASP A 117 23.68 -24.66 13.50
C ASP A 117 22.44 -25.50 13.13
N VAL A 118 21.25 -24.91 13.21
CA VAL A 118 19.97 -25.59 13.00
C VAL A 118 19.17 -24.96 11.86
N PHE A 119 19.21 -23.63 11.73
CA PHE A 119 18.42 -22.90 10.74
C PHE A 119 19.26 -22.06 9.80
N LEU A 120 18.94 -22.11 8.52
CA LEU A 120 19.28 -21.03 7.57
C LEU A 120 18.54 -19.76 7.96
N SER A 121 19.23 -18.61 7.93
CA SER A 121 18.63 -17.32 8.31
C SER A 121 17.36 -17.02 7.51
N ASP A 122 17.37 -17.25 6.20
CA ASP A 122 16.21 -16.97 5.35
C ASP A 122 15.04 -17.91 5.64
N TYR A 123 15.32 -19.19 5.97
CA TYR A 123 14.28 -20.13 6.37
C TYR A 123 13.62 -19.71 7.70
N LEU A 124 14.43 -19.36 8.71
CA LEU A 124 13.91 -18.86 10.00
C LEU A 124 13.11 -17.56 9.82
N TYR A 125 13.54 -16.67 8.92
CA TYR A 125 12.78 -15.47 8.58
C TYR A 125 11.38 -15.80 8.06
N TYR A 126 11.27 -16.69 7.08
CA TYR A 126 9.99 -17.12 6.52
C TYR A 126 9.12 -17.81 7.56
N LEU A 127 9.73 -18.66 8.38
CA LEU A 127 9.05 -19.39 9.44
C LEU A 127 8.45 -18.43 10.49
N LEU A 128 9.25 -17.49 11.02
CA LEU A 128 8.78 -16.47 11.95
C LEU A 128 7.74 -15.52 11.33
N SER A 129 7.78 -15.32 10.01
CA SER A 129 6.81 -14.51 9.26
C SER A 129 5.54 -15.25 8.87
N SER A 130 5.48 -16.58 9.06
CA SER A 130 4.32 -17.41 8.70
C SER A 130 3.09 -17.06 9.51
N SER A 131 1.90 -17.26 8.93
CA SER A 131 0.64 -16.95 9.60
C SER A 131 0.46 -17.75 10.88
N ALA A 132 0.88 -19.03 10.88
CA ALA A 132 0.77 -19.90 12.04
C ALA A 132 1.60 -19.37 13.22
N ILE A 133 2.86 -19.01 13.00
CA ILE A 133 3.75 -18.51 14.06
C ILE A 133 3.33 -17.12 14.53
N GLN A 134 2.91 -16.24 13.60
CA GLN A 134 2.41 -14.91 13.94
C GLN A 134 1.13 -14.98 14.78
N GLN A 135 0.20 -15.90 14.46
CA GLN A 135 -1.00 -16.13 15.26
C GLN A 135 -0.67 -16.72 16.63
N GLU A 136 0.27 -17.66 16.70
CA GLU A 136 0.70 -18.27 17.97
C GLU A 136 1.33 -17.22 18.90
N MET A 137 2.20 -16.34 18.37
CA MET A 137 2.74 -15.22 19.14
C MET A 137 1.63 -14.28 19.65
N LYS A 138 0.67 -13.93 18.80
CA LYS A 138 -0.48 -13.09 19.19
C LYS A 138 -1.35 -13.74 20.26
N LYS A 139 -1.62 -15.03 20.13
CA LYS A 139 -2.43 -15.80 21.07
C LYS A 139 -1.79 -15.89 22.47
N ARG A 140 -0.46 -16.03 22.53
CA ARG A 140 0.29 -16.12 23.79
C ARG A 140 0.64 -14.77 24.39
N ALA A 141 0.58 -13.69 23.62
CA ALA A 141 0.87 -12.36 24.13
C ALA A 141 -0.14 -11.93 25.18
N SER A 142 0.34 -11.56 26.35
CA SER A 142 -0.49 -11.15 27.47
C SER A 142 -1.26 -9.87 27.16
N PHE A 143 -2.56 -9.85 27.40
CA PHE A 143 -3.38 -8.66 27.44
C PHE A 143 -3.13 -7.92 28.75
N GLY A 144 -2.08 -7.11 28.80
CA GLY A 144 -1.78 -6.22 29.92
C GLY A 144 -2.00 -4.77 29.50
N GLY A 145 -3.23 -4.28 29.55
CA GLY A 145 -3.57 -2.92 29.10
C GLY A 145 -3.91 -2.82 27.60
N ALA A 146 -3.89 -1.62 27.04
CA ALA A 146 -4.28 -1.32 25.65
C ALA A 146 -3.31 -1.84 24.57
N VAL A 147 -2.16 -2.43 24.91
CA VAL A 147 -1.13 -2.85 23.95
C VAL A 147 -0.68 -4.28 24.24
N GLN A 148 -0.75 -5.14 23.19
CA GLN A 148 -0.12 -6.46 23.22
C GLN A 148 1.40 -6.33 23.34
N ASN A 149 2.02 -7.10 24.23
CA ASN A 149 3.47 -7.06 24.45
C ASN A 149 4.06 -8.47 24.31
N LEU A 150 4.98 -8.62 23.35
CA LEU A 150 5.73 -9.85 23.12
C LEU A 150 6.95 -9.87 24.06
N ASN A 151 7.12 -10.94 24.82
CA ASN A 151 8.28 -11.13 25.68
C ASN A 151 9.17 -12.30 25.20
N ALA A 152 10.38 -12.40 25.78
CA ALA A 152 11.35 -13.41 25.37
C ALA A 152 10.86 -14.85 25.65
N ASP A 153 10.10 -15.07 26.72
CA ASP A 153 9.66 -16.42 27.10
C ASP A 153 8.59 -16.96 26.15
N ILE A 154 7.71 -16.09 25.64
CA ILE A 154 6.77 -16.44 24.57
C ILE A 154 7.52 -16.88 23.32
N VAL A 155 8.57 -16.12 22.92
CA VAL A 155 9.37 -16.43 21.72
C VAL A 155 10.18 -17.71 21.91
N LYS A 156 10.79 -17.94 23.08
CA LYS A 156 11.48 -19.19 23.42
C LYS A 156 10.55 -20.42 23.40
N ALA A 157 9.28 -20.23 23.75
CA ALA A 157 8.29 -21.32 23.79
C ALA A 157 7.67 -21.65 22.42
N LEU A 158 8.02 -20.93 21.34
CA LEU A 158 7.58 -21.27 19.99
C LEU A 158 8.14 -22.62 19.57
N VAL A 159 7.29 -23.51 19.12
CA VAL A 159 7.65 -24.84 18.63
C VAL A 159 7.74 -24.76 17.11
N LEU A 160 8.92 -25.00 16.55
CA LEU A 160 9.25 -24.79 15.17
C LEU A 160 9.68 -26.10 14.49
N PRO A 161 9.27 -26.35 13.22
CA PRO A 161 9.76 -27.49 12.44
C PRO A 161 11.22 -27.29 12.05
N VAL A 162 12.02 -28.36 12.20
CA VAL A 162 13.45 -28.38 11.92
C VAL A 162 13.73 -29.41 10.81
N PRO A 163 13.40 -29.11 9.54
CA PRO A 163 13.76 -30.00 8.43
C PRO A 163 15.26 -29.92 8.15
N PRO A 164 15.84 -30.93 7.46
CA PRO A 164 17.23 -30.88 6.97
C PRO A 164 17.56 -29.62 6.18
N ILE A 165 18.81 -29.19 6.19
CA ILE A 165 19.27 -27.94 5.57
C ILE A 165 18.97 -27.91 4.07
N GLU A 166 19.03 -29.04 3.38
CA GLU A 166 18.70 -29.17 1.96
C GLU A 166 17.21 -28.80 1.69
N VAL A 167 16.32 -29.25 2.55
CA VAL A 167 14.88 -28.94 2.51
C VAL A 167 14.67 -27.45 2.81
N GLN A 168 15.31 -26.91 3.85
CA GLN A 168 15.27 -25.48 4.17
C GLN A 168 15.72 -24.66 2.98
N SER A 169 16.85 -25.00 2.35
CA SER A 169 17.42 -24.30 1.19
C SER A 169 16.46 -24.28 0.00
N GLU A 170 15.82 -25.41 -0.30
CA GLU A 170 14.88 -25.48 -1.42
C GLU A 170 13.61 -24.66 -1.15
N ILE A 171 13.08 -24.66 0.07
CA ILE A 171 11.95 -23.82 0.49
C ILE A 171 12.31 -22.34 0.36
N VAL A 172 13.49 -21.94 0.84
CA VAL A 172 13.99 -20.57 0.69
C VAL A 172 14.06 -20.18 -0.79
N ARG A 173 14.64 -21.02 -1.63
CA ARG A 173 14.73 -20.78 -3.08
C ARG A 173 13.36 -20.53 -3.71
N ILE A 174 12.35 -21.33 -3.33
CA ILE A 174 10.98 -21.16 -3.86
C ILE A 174 10.38 -19.83 -3.38
N LEU A 175 10.47 -19.52 -2.08
CA LEU A 175 9.87 -18.31 -1.50
C LEU A 175 10.59 -17.03 -1.96
N ASP A 176 11.91 -17.07 -2.14
CA ASP A 176 12.68 -15.94 -2.68
C ASP A 176 12.25 -15.63 -4.13
N ASN A 177 11.95 -16.64 -4.94
CA ASN A 177 11.43 -16.41 -6.30
C ASN A 177 10.08 -15.66 -6.30
N PHE A 178 9.16 -15.96 -5.37
CA PHE A 178 7.91 -15.21 -5.23
C PHE A 178 8.16 -13.76 -4.83
N THR A 179 9.04 -13.55 -3.86
CA THR A 179 9.39 -12.20 -3.37
C THR A 179 10.04 -11.36 -4.45
N LYS A 180 10.96 -11.96 -5.22
CA LYS A 180 11.64 -11.33 -6.35
C LYS A 180 10.64 -10.91 -7.42
N LEU A 181 9.74 -11.81 -7.85
CA LEU A 181 8.74 -11.53 -8.85
C LEU A 181 7.80 -10.38 -8.41
N THR A 182 7.37 -10.37 -7.15
CA THR A 182 6.53 -9.29 -6.62
C THR A 182 7.27 -7.94 -6.60
N ALA A 183 8.56 -7.95 -6.27
CA ALA A 183 9.40 -6.75 -6.31
C ALA A 183 9.59 -6.23 -7.75
N GLU A 184 9.83 -7.12 -8.73
CA GLU A 184 9.94 -6.78 -10.15
C GLU A 184 8.65 -6.15 -10.69
N LEU A 185 7.48 -6.75 -10.39
CA LEU A 185 6.17 -6.19 -10.78
C LEU A 185 5.91 -4.81 -10.13
N THR A 186 6.33 -4.63 -8.88
CA THR A 186 6.20 -3.34 -8.19
C THR A 186 7.10 -2.27 -8.82
N ALA A 187 8.31 -2.62 -9.19
CA ALA A 187 9.23 -1.73 -9.90
C ALA A 187 8.71 -1.40 -11.31
N GLU A 188 8.15 -2.38 -12.02
CA GLU A 188 7.51 -2.15 -13.32
C GLU A 188 6.33 -1.20 -13.19
N LEU A 189 5.45 -1.39 -12.20
CA LEU A 189 4.33 -0.48 -11.95
C LEU A 189 4.81 0.97 -11.72
N ALA A 190 5.87 1.16 -10.95
CA ALA A 190 6.46 2.49 -10.72
C ALA A 190 7.00 3.09 -12.03
N ALA A 191 7.72 2.31 -12.84
CA ALA A 191 8.22 2.73 -14.14
C ALA A 191 7.08 3.08 -15.12
N ARG A 192 6.01 2.26 -15.17
CA ARG A 192 4.84 2.52 -16.00
C ARG A 192 4.08 3.79 -15.59
N LYS A 193 3.96 4.05 -14.29
CA LYS A 193 3.38 5.31 -13.79
C LYS A 193 4.19 6.53 -14.21
N THR A 194 5.51 6.46 -14.15
CA THR A 194 6.40 7.53 -14.64
C THR A 194 6.26 7.73 -16.15
N GLN A 195 6.23 6.64 -16.91
CA GLN A 195 6.03 6.65 -18.36
C GLN A 195 4.65 7.25 -18.72
N TYR A 196 3.60 6.86 -18.01
CA TYR A 196 2.25 7.43 -18.19
C TYR A 196 2.24 8.93 -17.96
N SER A 197 2.84 9.42 -16.86
CA SER A 197 2.91 10.85 -16.59
C SER A 197 3.64 11.61 -17.70
N PHE A 198 4.77 11.09 -18.18
CA PHE A 198 5.53 11.69 -19.27
C PHE A 198 4.71 11.76 -20.57
N TYR A 199 4.08 10.66 -20.98
CA TYR A 199 3.28 10.66 -22.22
C TYR A 199 2.02 11.50 -22.08
N ARG A 200 1.38 11.54 -20.92
CA ARG A 200 0.23 12.41 -20.67
C ARG A 200 0.60 13.88 -20.85
N GLU A 201 1.71 14.32 -20.24
CA GLU A 201 2.19 15.68 -20.40
C GLU A 201 2.53 15.99 -21.86
N LYS A 202 3.28 15.12 -22.53
CA LYS A 202 3.71 15.31 -23.91
C LYS A 202 2.54 15.30 -24.91
N LEU A 203 1.62 14.33 -24.80
CA LEU A 203 0.47 14.22 -25.72
C LEU A 203 -0.57 15.30 -25.52
N LEU A 204 -0.56 15.99 -24.38
CA LEU A 204 -1.49 17.08 -24.07
C LEU A 204 -0.80 18.44 -24.03
N ASP A 205 0.50 18.53 -24.39
CA ASP A 205 1.22 19.80 -24.41
C ASP A 205 0.66 20.73 -25.49
N LYS A 206 0.22 21.91 -25.08
CA LYS A 206 -0.35 22.94 -25.93
C LYS A 206 0.62 23.45 -27.00
N THR A 207 1.92 23.37 -26.76
CA THR A 207 2.95 23.86 -27.70
C THR A 207 3.21 22.86 -28.83
N GLU A 208 3.13 21.56 -28.55
CA GLU A 208 3.32 20.50 -29.55
C GLU A 208 2.04 20.18 -30.34
N MET A 209 0.89 20.32 -29.69
CA MET A 209 -0.43 19.95 -30.26
C MET A 209 -0.97 21.01 -31.21
N LYS A 210 -0.45 21.74 -32.00
CA LYS A 210 -1.06 22.71 -32.98
C LYS A 210 -2.61 22.76 -32.95
N ALA A 211 -3.21 22.70 -31.76
CA ALA A 211 -4.65 22.59 -31.52
C ALA A 211 -5.25 23.95 -31.12
N LEU A 212 -6.53 24.13 -31.37
CA LEU A 212 -7.26 25.29 -30.86
C LEU A 212 -7.27 25.28 -29.34
N MET A 213 -6.97 26.44 -28.75
CA MET A 213 -7.11 26.66 -27.33
C MET A 213 -8.56 27.05 -27.02
N VAL A 214 -9.31 26.16 -26.39
CA VAL A 214 -10.75 26.29 -26.11
C VAL A 214 -10.96 26.53 -24.62
N GLU A 215 -11.84 27.46 -24.27
CA GLU A 215 -12.24 27.66 -22.87
C GLU A 215 -13.01 26.45 -22.34
N ILE A 216 -12.76 26.08 -21.07
CA ILE A 216 -13.45 24.97 -20.44
C ILE A 216 -14.98 25.16 -20.47
N ALA A 217 -15.46 26.41 -20.46
CA ALA A 217 -16.87 26.73 -20.64
C ALA A 217 -17.44 26.20 -21.96
N ASP A 218 -16.64 26.23 -23.04
CA ASP A 218 -17.06 25.89 -24.39
C ASP A 218 -17.00 24.40 -24.73
N LEU A 219 -16.56 23.54 -23.78
CA LEU A 219 -16.46 22.11 -24.02
C LEU A 219 -17.82 21.39 -23.99
N GLY A 220 -18.85 22.00 -23.40
CA GLY A 220 -20.18 21.44 -23.28
C GLY A 220 -21.00 22.13 -22.18
N LYS A 221 -22.01 21.43 -21.67
CA LYS A 221 -22.89 21.96 -20.64
C LYS A 221 -22.35 21.61 -19.25
N TRP A 222 -21.99 22.64 -18.50
CA TRP A 222 -21.61 22.54 -17.09
C TRP A 222 -22.80 22.72 -16.17
N SER A 223 -22.90 21.88 -15.16
CA SER A 223 -23.96 21.92 -14.16
C SER A 223 -23.39 21.64 -12.76
N GLY A 224 -24.17 21.93 -11.74
CA GLY A 224 -23.88 21.54 -10.36
C GLY A 224 -24.93 20.57 -9.86
N GLY A 225 -24.74 20.08 -8.65
CA GLY A 225 -25.70 19.19 -7.99
C GLY A 225 -26.26 19.74 -6.70
N LYS A 226 -26.98 18.86 -6.00
CA LYS A 226 -27.61 19.13 -4.70
C LYS A 226 -27.38 17.95 -3.76
N THR A 227 -27.61 18.18 -2.48
CA THR A 227 -27.71 17.13 -1.46
C THR A 227 -29.15 17.02 -1.04
N PRO A 228 -29.83 15.87 -1.21
CA PRO A 228 -31.16 15.65 -0.63
C PRO A 228 -31.07 15.73 0.90
N SER A 229 -32.19 16.03 1.56
CA SER A 229 -32.22 16.10 3.02
C SER A 229 -31.66 14.80 3.65
N MET A 230 -30.61 14.92 4.44
CA MET A 230 -30.04 13.79 5.17
C MET A 230 -30.97 13.24 6.26
N ALA A 231 -31.95 14.03 6.71
CA ALA A 231 -32.93 13.62 7.70
C ALA A 231 -34.04 12.73 7.10
N GLU A 232 -34.23 12.78 5.79
CA GLU A 232 -35.24 12.00 5.08
C GLU A 232 -34.69 10.64 4.66
N LYS A 233 -34.87 9.63 5.50
CA LYS A 233 -34.37 8.27 5.26
C LYS A 233 -34.83 7.69 3.92
N LYS A 234 -36.05 7.99 3.49
CA LYS A 234 -36.60 7.54 2.20
C LYS A 234 -35.78 7.97 0.98
N TYR A 235 -34.89 8.98 1.10
CA TYR A 235 -34.02 9.42 0.02
C TYR A 235 -32.76 8.61 -0.09
N TRP A 236 -32.36 7.90 0.98
CA TRP A 236 -31.07 7.22 1.09
C TRP A 236 -31.17 5.70 1.27
N GLU A 237 -32.17 5.24 2.05
CA GLU A 237 -32.33 3.81 2.33
C GLU A 237 -32.74 3.05 1.05
N SER A 238 -31.96 2.00 0.70
CA SER A 238 -32.14 1.21 -0.51
C SER A 238 -32.01 2.01 -1.82
N GLY A 239 -31.23 3.09 -1.81
CA GLY A 239 -30.91 3.87 -2.99
C GLY A 239 -30.15 3.04 -4.03
N THR A 240 -30.47 3.25 -5.31
CA THR A 240 -29.83 2.58 -6.45
C THR A 240 -29.18 3.55 -7.44
N ILE A 241 -29.49 4.85 -7.30
CA ILE A 241 -28.96 5.89 -8.18
C ILE A 241 -27.66 6.45 -7.56
N PRO A 242 -26.51 6.33 -8.21
CA PRO A 242 -25.24 6.82 -7.69
C PRO A 242 -25.28 8.32 -7.39
N TRP A 243 -24.78 8.73 -6.22
CA TRP A 243 -24.68 10.12 -5.79
C TRP A 243 -23.24 10.49 -5.47
N VAL A 244 -22.63 11.22 -6.40
CA VAL A 244 -21.19 11.56 -6.33
C VAL A 244 -20.96 12.73 -5.39
N SER A 245 -20.04 12.54 -4.47
CA SER A 245 -19.50 13.54 -3.56
C SER A 245 -17.98 13.68 -3.73
N SER A 246 -17.37 14.63 -3.06
CA SER A 246 -15.91 14.78 -3.08
C SER A 246 -15.13 13.57 -2.52
N LYS A 247 -15.80 12.68 -1.78
CA LYS A 247 -15.23 11.45 -1.22
C LYS A 247 -15.01 10.38 -2.30
N ASP A 248 -15.79 10.42 -3.37
CA ASP A 248 -15.79 9.43 -4.45
C ASP A 248 -14.74 9.76 -5.52
N VAL A 249 -14.44 11.04 -5.75
CA VAL A 249 -13.54 11.50 -6.81
C VAL A 249 -12.07 11.30 -6.39
N LYS A 250 -11.64 10.03 -6.35
CA LYS A 250 -10.28 9.61 -5.98
C LYS A 250 -9.53 8.94 -7.13
N GLN A 251 -10.26 8.48 -8.13
CA GLN A 251 -9.72 7.77 -9.30
C GLN A 251 -10.13 8.45 -10.59
N PRO A 252 -9.31 8.30 -11.66
CA PRO A 252 -9.59 8.89 -12.97
C PRO A 252 -10.90 8.42 -13.60
N ILE A 253 -11.31 7.18 -13.34
CA ILE A 253 -12.59 6.61 -13.74
C ILE A 253 -13.32 6.16 -12.48
N LEU A 254 -14.55 6.61 -12.32
CA LEU A 254 -15.39 6.22 -11.21
C LEU A 254 -16.01 4.84 -11.49
N SER A 255 -15.86 3.90 -10.57
CA SER A 255 -16.48 2.57 -10.68
C SER A 255 -17.83 2.49 -9.99
N ASP A 256 -18.01 3.21 -8.89
CA ASP A 256 -19.23 3.31 -8.10
C ASP A 256 -19.12 4.47 -7.10
N THR A 257 -20.20 4.79 -6.39
CA THR A 257 -20.26 5.81 -5.33
C THR A 257 -20.43 5.17 -3.95
N ILE A 258 -19.98 5.87 -2.92
CA ILE A 258 -20.17 5.42 -1.52
C ILE A 258 -21.65 5.48 -1.15
N ASP A 259 -22.32 6.57 -1.55
CA ASP A 259 -23.72 6.82 -1.25
C ASP A 259 -24.57 6.73 -2.52
N HIS A 260 -25.78 6.17 -2.38
CA HIS A 260 -26.79 6.09 -3.43
C HIS A 260 -28.08 6.73 -2.95
N ILE A 261 -28.85 7.29 -3.87
CA ILE A 261 -30.15 7.89 -3.59
C ILE A 261 -31.28 7.11 -4.29
N THR A 262 -32.50 7.32 -3.81
CA THR A 262 -33.71 6.70 -4.36
C THR A 262 -34.34 7.56 -5.47
N ASN A 263 -35.27 6.98 -6.26
CA ASN A 263 -36.09 7.74 -7.20
C ASN A 263 -36.92 8.84 -6.47
N ALA A 264 -37.37 8.57 -5.25
CA ALA A 264 -38.07 9.59 -4.44
C ALA A 264 -37.17 10.82 -4.20
N ALA A 265 -35.87 10.65 -3.97
CA ALA A 265 -34.95 11.78 -3.86
C ALA A 265 -34.82 12.56 -5.17
N VAL A 266 -34.80 11.86 -6.32
CA VAL A 266 -34.74 12.53 -7.63
C VAL A 266 -35.95 13.38 -7.86
N ASP A 267 -37.16 12.84 -7.63
CA ASP A 267 -38.41 13.51 -7.92
C ASP A 267 -38.71 14.65 -6.92
N GLU A 268 -38.71 14.34 -5.62
CA GLU A 268 -39.13 15.26 -4.56
C GLU A 268 -38.06 16.32 -4.23
N ALA A 269 -36.76 15.95 -4.24
CA ALA A 269 -35.69 16.91 -4.00
C ALA A 269 -35.17 17.59 -5.30
N SER A 270 -35.82 17.33 -6.43
CA SER A 270 -35.48 17.91 -7.73
C SER A 270 -34.00 17.71 -8.05
N MET A 271 -33.53 16.48 -7.93
CA MET A 271 -32.16 16.10 -8.32
C MET A 271 -32.05 15.98 -9.84
N THR A 272 -30.90 16.30 -10.38
CA THR A 272 -30.62 16.11 -11.81
C THR A 272 -29.82 14.84 -12.00
N VAL A 273 -30.33 13.90 -12.80
CA VAL A 273 -29.61 12.72 -13.25
C VAL A 273 -28.81 13.11 -14.51
N TYR A 274 -27.52 12.87 -14.48
CA TYR A 274 -26.58 13.13 -15.57
C TYR A 274 -26.27 11.85 -16.34
N PRO A 275 -26.09 11.93 -17.66
CA PRO A 275 -25.85 10.74 -18.49
C PRO A 275 -24.47 10.11 -18.22
N ALA A 276 -24.38 8.83 -18.54
CA ALA A 276 -23.10 8.13 -18.67
C ALA A 276 -22.16 8.89 -19.63
N GLY A 277 -20.86 8.85 -19.32
CA GLY A 277 -19.86 9.59 -20.10
C GLY A 277 -19.63 11.04 -19.64
N SER A 278 -20.22 11.44 -18.53
CA SER A 278 -19.98 12.77 -17.94
C SER A 278 -18.61 12.87 -17.27
N VAL A 279 -18.09 14.09 -17.15
CA VAL A 279 -16.83 14.38 -16.44
C VAL A 279 -17.12 15.26 -15.23
N ALA A 280 -16.69 14.84 -14.06
CA ALA A 280 -16.89 15.57 -12.82
C ALA A 280 -15.58 16.13 -12.24
N ILE A 281 -15.67 17.34 -11.69
CA ILE A 281 -14.58 17.98 -10.93
C ILE A 281 -15.07 18.41 -9.56
N VAL A 282 -14.18 18.35 -8.57
CA VAL A 282 -14.44 18.89 -7.23
C VAL A 282 -14.10 20.37 -7.21
N THR A 283 -15.05 21.21 -6.80
CA THR A 283 -14.85 22.66 -6.71
C THR A 283 -14.78 23.19 -5.27
N ARG A 284 -15.15 22.38 -4.28
CA ARG A 284 -15.06 22.72 -2.85
C ARG A 284 -14.79 21.46 -2.03
N SER A 285 -13.65 21.35 -1.41
CA SER A 285 -13.27 20.27 -0.48
C SER A 285 -11.85 20.50 0.06
N GLY A 286 -11.53 19.96 1.23
CA GLY A 286 -10.16 19.95 1.77
C GLY A 286 -9.13 19.27 0.87
N ILE A 287 -9.53 18.37 -0.03
CA ILE A 287 -8.64 17.70 -0.99
C ILE A 287 -8.00 18.68 -2.00
N LEU A 288 -8.65 19.82 -2.26
CA LEU A 288 -8.13 20.89 -3.13
C LEU A 288 -6.86 21.56 -2.57
N ARG A 289 -6.48 21.26 -1.33
CA ARG A 289 -5.19 21.68 -0.80
C ARG A 289 -4.03 21.02 -1.53
N HIS A 290 -4.22 19.81 -1.99
CA HIS A 290 -3.15 18.97 -2.55
C HIS A 290 -3.32 18.63 -4.03
N THR A 291 -4.56 18.54 -4.54
CA THR A 291 -4.83 18.08 -5.90
C THR A 291 -6.06 18.77 -6.51
N PHE A 292 -6.24 18.65 -7.80
CA PHE A 292 -7.45 19.01 -8.56
C PHE A 292 -8.16 17.71 -8.96
N PRO A 293 -9.15 17.23 -8.18
CA PRO A 293 -9.80 15.96 -8.47
C PRO A 293 -10.70 16.03 -9.71
N VAL A 294 -10.46 15.12 -10.63
CA VAL A 294 -11.24 14.92 -11.87
C VAL A 294 -11.56 13.46 -12.01
N THR A 295 -12.79 13.12 -12.37
CA THR A 295 -13.18 11.74 -12.69
C THR A 295 -14.09 11.68 -13.90
N TYR A 296 -13.92 10.65 -14.72
CA TYR A 296 -14.86 10.26 -15.76
C TYR A 296 -15.89 9.30 -15.16
N ILE A 297 -17.17 9.48 -15.46
CA ILE A 297 -18.28 8.69 -14.91
C ILE A 297 -18.93 7.89 -16.05
N PRO A 298 -18.73 6.57 -16.12
CA PRO A 298 -19.24 5.71 -17.20
C PRO A 298 -20.70 5.27 -17.04
N PHE A 299 -21.42 5.79 -16.04
CA PHE A 299 -22.81 5.44 -15.73
C PHE A 299 -23.64 6.69 -15.44
N GLU A 300 -24.97 6.55 -15.43
CA GLU A 300 -25.87 7.61 -15.02
C GLU A 300 -25.70 7.94 -13.53
N THR A 301 -25.71 9.24 -13.17
CA THR A 301 -25.39 9.65 -11.80
C THR A 301 -26.05 10.96 -11.43
N THR A 302 -26.09 11.21 -10.14
CA THR A 302 -26.37 12.52 -9.53
C THR A 302 -25.11 13.01 -8.79
N VAL A 303 -25.00 14.30 -8.51
CA VAL A 303 -23.83 14.88 -7.84
C VAL A 303 -24.26 15.85 -6.73
N ASN A 304 -23.40 16.06 -5.72
CA ASN A 304 -23.62 17.04 -4.68
C ASN A 304 -23.27 18.47 -5.14
N GLN A 305 -23.50 19.48 -4.29
CA GLN A 305 -23.24 20.89 -4.58
C GLN A 305 -21.75 21.24 -4.73
N ASP A 306 -20.85 20.42 -4.21
CA ASP A 306 -19.39 20.65 -4.23
C ASP A 306 -18.75 20.13 -5.53
N ILE A 307 -19.52 19.42 -6.34
CA ILE A 307 -19.14 18.88 -7.65
C ILE A 307 -19.71 19.74 -8.76
N LYS A 308 -18.89 19.94 -9.79
CA LYS A 308 -19.35 20.43 -11.11
C LYS A 308 -19.16 19.32 -12.12
N ILE A 309 -20.20 19.10 -12.92
CA ILE A 309 -20.26 18.03 -13.91
C ILE A 309 -20.42 18.62 -15.31
N LEU A 310 -19.67 18.05 -16.25
CA LEU A 310 -19.68 18.40 -17.66
C LEU A 310 -20.32 17.29 -18.48
N VAL A 311 -21.30 17.64 -19.28
CA VAL A 311 -21.77 16.84 -20.42
C VAL A 311 -21.19 17.49 -21.67
N THR A 312 -20.27 16.80 -22.35
CA THR A 312 -19.56 17.35 -23.52
C THR A 312 -20.50 17.53 -24.70
N LYS A 313 -20.21 18.55 -25.53
CA LYS A 313 -20.93 18.76 -26.81
C LYS A 313 -20.40 17.83 -27.88
N GLU A 314 -21.13 17.75 -28.98
CA GLU A 314 -20.71 17.01 -30.19
C GLU A 314 -19.31 17.42 -30.66
N GLY A 315 -18.52 16.45 -31.11
CA GLY A 315 -17.12 16.68 -31.55
C GLY A 315 -16.10 16.75 -30.40
N ILE A 316 -16.52 16.67 -29.15
CA ILE A 316 -15.66 16.69 -27.97
C ILE A 316 -15.74 15.34 -27.24
N SER A 317 -14.63 14.60 -27.19
CA SER A 317 -14.52 13.36 -26.41
C SER A 317 -14.45 13.66 -24.92
N SER A 318 -15.39 13.16 -24.14
CA SER A 318 -15.39 13.33 -22.69
C SER A 318 -14.18 12.65 -22.01
N ARG A 319 -13.70 11.52 -22.55
CA ARG A 319 -12.45 10.89 -22.07
C ARG A 319 -11.23 11.78 -22.32
N TYR A 320 -11.16 12.42 -23.52
CA TYR A 320 -10.10 13.37 -23.80
C TYR A 320 -10.12 14.54 -22.81
N VAL A 321 -11.30 15.10 -22.56
CA VAL A 321 -11.47 16.19 -21.59
C VAL A 321 -11.05 15.75 -20.19
N SER A 322 -11.42 14.55 -19.76
CA SER A 322 -10.99 14.01 -18.48
C SER A 322 -9.47 13.96 -18.35
N HIS A 323 -8.76 13.43 -19.34
CA HIS A 323 -7.29 13.39 -19.36
C HIS A 323 -6.67 14.80 -19.39
N ALA A 324 -7.23 15.71 -20.21
CA ALA A 324 -6.76 17.09 -20.28
C ALA A 324 -6.94 17.83 -18.95
N LEU A 325 -8.10 17.74 -18.33
CA LEU A 325 -8.35 18.36 -17.02
C LEU A 325 -7.45 17.80 -15.92
N GLN A 326 -7.11 16.51 -15.95
CA GLN A 326 -6.13 15.91 -15.04
C GLN A 326 -4.71 16.43 -15.30
N ALA A 327 -4.29 16.54 -16.57
CA ALA A 327 -2.96 17.04 -16.94
C ALA A 327 -2.76 18.51 -16.55
N TYR A 328 -3.76 19.33 -16.81
CA TYR A 328 -3.74 20.77 -16.48
C TYR A 328 -4.19 21.07 -15.05
N GLY A 329 -4.60 20.04 -14.28
CA GLY A 329 -5.26 20.17 -12.99
C GLY A 329 -4.49 21.02 -11.98
N GLU A 330 -3.17 20.83 -11.86
CA GLU A 330 -2.35 21.62 -10.94
C GLU A 330 -2.31 23.11 -11.35
N SER A 331 -2.20 23.41 -12.64
CA SER A 331 -2.24 24.79 -13.16
C SER A 331 -3.61 25.43 -12.92
N ILE A 332 -4.70 24.69 -13.19
CA ILE A 332 -6.07 25.14 -12.92
C ILE A 332 -6.23 25.42 -11.42
N ARG A 333 -5.89 24.47 -10.57
CA ARG A 333 -5.98 24.61 -9.11
C ARG A 333 -5.26 25.85 -8.61
N ARG A 334 -4.00 26.05 -9.01
CA ARG A 334 -3.15 27.16 -8.58
C ARG A 334 -3.70 28.52 -9.01
N THR A 335 -4.24 28.63 -10.23
CA THR A 335 -4.71 29.90 -10.80
C THR A 335 -6.15 30.24 -10.40
N THR A 336 -6.93 29.26 -9.96
CA THR A 336 -8.37 29.47 -9.68
C THR A 336 -8.74 29.32 -8.20
N LYS A 337 -7.79 28.97 -7.33
CA LYS A 337 -8.04 28.81 -5.89
C LYS A 337 -8.52 30.13 -5.26
N LYS A 338 -9.62 30.08 -4.52
CA LYS A 338 -10.11 31.20 -3.71
C LYS A 338 -9.28 31.35 -2.46
N GLN A 339 -9.02 32.60 -2.06
CA GLN A 339 -8.39 32.93 -0.79
C GLN A 339 -9.46 33.17 0.29
N GLY A 340 -9.20 32.73 1.53
CA GLY A 340 -9.99 33.09 2.70
C GLY A 340 -11.30 32.34 2.85
N GLY A 341 -11.27 31.05 3.15
CA GLY A 341 -12.42 30.23 3.52
C GLY A 341 -12.03 29.11 4.48
N THR A 342 -12.99 28.60 5.27
CA THR A 342 -12.79 27.43 6.16
C THR A 342 -12.50 26.15 5.39
N VAL A 343 -12.95 26.05 4.15
CA VAL A 343 -12.74 24.91 3.25
C VAL A 343 -12.18 25.43 1.92
N ASP A 344 -11.15 24.77 1.42
CA ASP A 344 -10.55 25.10 0.12
C ASP A 344 -11.60 25.02 -0.99
N SER A 345 -11.67 26.04 -1.84
CA SER A 345 -12.60 26.12 -2.96
C SER A 345 -11.98 26.82 -4.17
N LEU A 346 -12.55 26.56 -5.34
CA LEU A 346 -12.13 27.15 -6.61
C LEU A 346 -13.11 28.23 -7.04
N ASP A 347 -12.60 29.25 -7.72
CA ASP A 347 -13.42 30.19 -8.45
C ASP A 347 -13.86 29.54 -9.76
N PHE A 348 -15.09 29.06 -9.81
CA PHE A 348 -15.59 28.30 -10.95
C PHE A 348 -15.65 29.11 -12.23
N GLN A 349 -15.85 30.43 -12.17
CA GLN A 349 -15.81 31.29 -13.36
C GLN A 349 -14.40 31.33 -13.96
N LYS A 350 -13.37 31.39 -13.11
CA LYS A 350 -11.96 31.29 -13.57
C LYS A 350 -11.63 29.89 -14.11
N VAL A 351 -12.21 28.83 -13.54
CA VAL A 351 -12.09 27.47 -14.10
C VAL A 351 -12.70 27.41 -15.50
N LEU A 352 -13.88 27.97 -15.69
CA LEU A 352 -14.55 28.02 -16.98
C LEU A 352 -13.77 28.83 -18.05
N ALA A 353 -13.10 29.91 -17.66
CA ALA A 353 -12.29 30.74 -18.56
C ALA A 353 -10.89 30.16 -18.83
N TYR A 354 -10.50 29.05 -18.12
CA TYR A 354 -9.21 28.41 -18.38
C TYR A 354 -9.24 27.71 -19.74
N LYS A 355 -8.13 27.80 -20.51
CA LYS A 355 -8.05 27.23 -21.86
C LYS A 355 -7.23 25.96 -21.91
N ILE A 356 -7.75 24.95 -22.58
CA ILE A 356 -7.05 23.68 -22.85
C ILE A 356 -6.98 23.46 -24.37
N PRO A 357 -5.98 22.73 -24.88
CA PRO A 357 -5.92 22.38 -26.31
C PRO A 357 -7.01 21.36 -26.64
N VAL A 358 -7.71 21.60 -27.75
CA VAL A 358 -8.75 20.70 -28.27
C VAL A 358 -8.46 20.45 -29.76
N PRO A 359 -7.81 19.32 -30.08
CA PRO A 359 -7.56 18.94 -31.47
C PRO A 359 -8.82 18.35 -32.14
N PRO A 360 -8.78 18.04 -33.43
CA PRO A 360 -9.85 17.30 -34.10
C PRO A 360 -10.17 15.98 -33.42
N LEU A 361 -11.41 15.49 -33.53
CA LEU A 361 -11.93 14.35 -32.79
C LEU A 361 -11.11 13.06 -33.01
N ASP A 362 -10.61 12.84 -34.24
CA ASP A 362 -9.74 11.69 -34.55
C ASP A 362 -8.42 11.73 -33.78
N VAL A 363 -7.85 12.90 -33.55
CA VAL A 363 -6.65 13.09 -32.72
C VAL A 363 -6.98 12.90 -31.25
N GLN A 364 -8.12 13.46 -30.78
CA GLN A 364 -8.59 13.24 -29.43
C GLN A 364 -8.69 11.72 -29.13
N ASN A 365 -9.32 10.94 -30.02
CA ASN A 365 -9.50 9.51 -29.86
C ASN A 365 -8.16 8.74 -29.87
N ARG A 366 -7.19 9.16 -30.69
CA ARG A 366 -5.83 8.56 -30.66
C ARG A 366 -5.12 8.81 -29.32
N VAL A 367 -5.21 10.05 -28.80
CA VAL A 367 -4.65 10.39 -27.48
C VAL A 367 -5.32 9.57 -26.38
N VAL A 368 -6.65 9.50 -26.39
CA VAL A 368 -7.43 8.69 -25.43
C VAL A 368 -7.00 7.23 -25.46
N ASN A 369 -6.91 6.60 -26.63
CA ASN A 369 -6.51 5.20 -26.76
C ASN A 369 -5.14 4.92 -26.11
N VAL A 370 -4.17 5.82 -26.30
CA VAL A 370 -2.84 5.67 -25.67
C VAL A 370 -2.94 5.82 -24.16
N LEU A 371 -3.59 6.88 -23.68
CA LEU A 371 -3.66 7.20 -22.24
C LEU A 371 -4.53 6.20 -21.47
N ASP A 372 -5.64 5.74 -22.03
CA ASP A 372 -6.51 4.72 -21.44
C ASP A 372 -5.78 3.37 -21.30
N ASN A 373 -4.95 3.00 -22.28
CA ASN A 373 -4.14 1.78 -22.17
C ASN A 373 -3.12 1.87 -21.02
N PHE A 374 -2.45 3.02 -20.85
CA PHE A 374 -1.57 3.23 -19.71
C PHE A 374 -2.33 3.19 -18.38
N GLU A 375 -3.47 3.88 -18.33
CA GLU A 375 -4.30 3.95 -17.13
C GLU A 375 -4.78 2.56 -16.71
N LYS A 376 -5.21 1.73 -17.67
CA LYS A 376 -5.61 0.35 -17.44
C LYS A 376 -4.46 -0.49 -16.85
N ILE A 377 -3.26 -0.37 -17.42
CA ILE A 377 -2.08 -1.10 -16.90
C ILE A 377 -1.73 -0.65 -15.48
N CYS A 378 -1.79 0.67 -15.21
CA CYS A 378 -1.29 1.25 -13.96
C CYS A 378 -2.29 1.28 -12.82
N SER A 379 -3.59 1.23 -13.10
CA SER A 379 -4.63 1.56 -12.10
C SER A 379 -5.76 0.53 -12.02
N ASP A 380 -5.92 -0.34 -13.03
CA ASP A 380 -6.99 -1.33 -13.01
C ASP A 380 -6.73 -2.39 -11.94
N LEU A 381 -7.66 -2.51 -10.98
CA LEU A 381 -7.59 -3.44 -9.86
C LEU A 381 -8.05 -4.86 -10.22
N ASN A 382 -8.54 -5.08 -11.44
CA ASN A 382 -9.02 -6.39 -11.88
C ASN A 382 -8.04 -7.06 -12.86
N ILE A 383 -7.40 -6.28 -13.74
CA ILE A 383 -6.56 -6.82 -14.83
C ILE A 383 -5.23 -6.11 -15.01
N GLY A 384 -4.98 -4.99 -14.28
CA GLY A 384 -3.74 -4.22 -14.35
C GLY A 384 -2.62 -4.80 -13.47
N LEU A 385 -1.45 -4.17 -13.50
CA LEU A 385 -0.32 -4.52 -12.62
C LEU A 385 -0.67 -4.54 -11.13
N PRO A 386 -1.51 -3.64 -10.59
CA PRO A 386 -1.93 -3.72 -9.20
C PRO A 386 -2.67 -5.02 -8.87
N ALA A 387 -3.55 -5.49 -9.76
CA ALA A 387 -4.27 -6.76 -9.58
C ALA A 387 -3.31 -7.96 -9.58
N GLU A 388 -2.32 -7.97 -10.47
CA GLU A 388 -1.34 -9.04 -10.52
C GLU A 388 -0.45 -9.05 -9.26
N ILE A 389 0.01 -7.88 -8.79
CA ILE A 389 0.78 -7.76 -7.55
C ILE A 389 -0.01 -8.32 -6.36
N GLU A 390 -1.29 -7.97 -6.24
CA GLU A 390 -2.16 -8.49 -5.17
C GLU A 390 -2.35 -10.01 -5.27
N ALA A 391 -2.58 -10.52 -6.49
CA ALA A 391 -2.73 -11.96 -6.72
C ALA A 391 -1.43 -12.72 -6.36
N ARG A 392 -0.25 -12.19 -6.73
CA ARG A 392 1.05 -12.78 -6.39
C ARG A 392 1.31 -12.73 -4.89
N GLN A 393 0.92 -11.64 -4.22
CA GLN A 393 1.04 -11.54 -2.76
C GLN A 393 0.19 -12.61 -2.05
N LYS A 394 -1.06 -12.80 -2.45
CA LYS A 394 -1.93 -13.86 -1.91
C LYS A 394 -1.37 -15.26 -2.20
N GLN A 395 -0.85 -15.46 -3.40
CA GLN A 395 -0.20 -16.72 -3.79
C GLN A 395 1.05 -17.00 -2.94
N TYR A 396 1.90 -15.99 -2.73
CA TYR A 396 3.06 -16.09 -1.85
C TYR A 396 2.65 -16.47 -0.41
N GLU A 397 1.66 -15.81 0.18
CA GLU A 397 1.20 -16.09 1.54
C GLU A 397 0.69 -17.53 1.68
N TYR A 398 -0.11 -17.98 0.71
CA TYR A 398 -0.61 -19.36 0.68
C TYR A 398 0.54 -20.40 0.59
N TYR A 399 1.47 -20.21 -0.35
CA TYR A 399 2.57 -21.16 -0.52
C TYR A 399 3.56 -21.08 0.63
N ARG A 400 3.84 -19.90 1.18
CA ARG A 400 4.67 -19.76 2.39
C ARG A 400 4.13 -20.63 3.52
N ASP A 401 2.86 -20.48 3.84
CA ASP A 401 2.26 -21.20 4.95
C ASP A 401 2.17 -22.72 4.68
N LYS A 402 1.92 -23.10 3.43
CA LYS A 402 1.91 -24.52 3.01
C LYS A 402 3.30 -25.16 3.07
N LEU A 403 4.33 -24.48 2.55
CA LEU A 403 5.70 -25.00 2.49
C LEU A 403 6.38 -25.09 3.86
N LEU A 404 5.89 -24.29 4.83
CA LEU A 404 6.40 -24.29 6.21
C LEU A 404 5.58 -25.18 7.18
N SER A 405 4.61 -25.90 6.65
CA SER A 405 3.77 -26.84 7.41
C SER A 405 4.24 -28.28 7.12
N PHE A 406 4.67 -28.98 8.15
CA PHE A 406 5.18 -30.33 8.07
C PHE A 406 4.37 -31.30 8.94
N LYS A 407 4.41 -32.59 8.58
CA LYS A 407 3.99 -33.66 9.49
C LYS A 407 5.05 -33.77 10.58
N GLU A 408 4.62 -33.75 11.85
CA GLU A 408 5.51 -33.98 12.98
C GLU A 408 5.98 -35.44 13.02
N HIS A 409 7.28 -35.66 13.16
CA HIS A 409 7.85 -36.97 13.41
C HIS A 409 7.49 -37.37 14.85
N LYS A 410 6.57 -38.32 15.00
CA LYS A 410 6.28 -38.91 16.32
C LYS A 410 7.33 -39.98 16.56
N ASN A 411 8.18 -39.74 17.56
CA ASN A 411 9.00 -40.83 18.11
C ASN A 411 8.06 -41.87 18.72
N GLU A 412 8.09 -43.09 18.19
CA GLU A 412 7.34 -44.24 18.72
C GLU A 412 7.97 -44.76 20.05
N LEU A 413 8.49 -43.89 20.89
CA LEU A 413 9.05 -44.25 22.19
C LEU A 413 8.41 -43.41 23.29
N SER A 414 7.20 -43.79 23.69
CA SER A 414 6.66 -43.55 25.03
C SER A 414 5.42 -44.40 25.23
N ASP A 415 5.62 -45.68 25.47
CA ASP A 415 4.77 -46.53 26.32
C ASP A 415 5.53 -46.88 27.58
#